data_d3886b3d1e0e277393f41c9817c4fe0a
#
_entry.id   d3886b3d1e0e277393f41c9817c4fe0a
#
_cell.length_a   1.000
_cell.length_b   1.000
_cell.length_c   1.000
_cell.angle_alpha   90.00
_cell.angle_beta   90.00
_cell.angle_gamma   90.00
#
_symmetry.space_group_name_H-M   'P 1'
#
loop_
_entity.id
_entity.type
_entity.pdbx_description
1 polymer ?
#
loop_
_entity_poly.entity_id
_entity_poly.type
_entity_poly.pdbx_seq_one_letter_code
_entity_poly.pdbx_strand_id
1 'polypeptide(L)'
;MDGAGRAVEASSEFSELVQIVEATGSTNDDVLGLAAEDAPEGTAVCAKRQTTGRGRRGHSWVSPPGGLYITVLLRPRTDECVSSGLPAVTALAVLETLGGLGAEGLCLKWPNDLVLKKADGSLAKLGGILVESRQESGGAWHAAAGIGLNLVRPAQEKIVPSRVHDGMAKPLPAAYLEDAFADEVPDLLGEGFGALAISLDASIVSASRVWARKASPETGPLAPIRERFERKLAYIGDDVFAMDPAGMLLAEGRFSGIDSWGRAQIALGDGSVRIFLPEEASLRPCH
;
A
#
# COMPACT_ATOMS: atom_id res chain seq x y z
N MET A 1 -21.66 4.88 26.38
CA MET A 1 -21.54 6.16 25.63
C MET A 1 -20.08 6.64 25.53
N ASP A 2 -19.11 5.75 25.28
CA ASP A 2 -17.67 6.12 25.31
C ASP A 2 -16.90 5.88 24.01
N GLY A 3 -17.58 5.42 22.96
CA GLY A 3 -16.89 5.16 21.68
C GLY A 3 -16.67 6.42 20.82
N ALA A 4 -17.64 7.34 20.82
CA ALA A 4 -17.58 8.54 19.98
C ALA A 4 -16.58 9.58 20.53
N GLY A 5 -16.47 9.70 21.87
CA GLY A 5 -15.51 10.62 22.50
C GLY A 5 -14.05 10.24 22.23
N ARG A 6 -13.70 8.94 22.24
CA ARG A 6 -12.35 8.48 21.94
C ARG A 6 -11.95 8.63 20.47
N ALA A 7 -12.91 8.54 19.54
CA ALA A 7 -12.64 8.74 18.11
C ALA A 7 -12.38 10.22 17.79
N VAL A 8 -13.07 11.15 18.46
CA VAL A 8 -12.87 12.61 18.28
C VAL A 8 -11.55 13.07 18.90
N GLU A 9 -11.16 12.55 20.07
CA GLU A 9 -9.86 12.86 20.68
C GLU A 9 -8.69 12.31 19.87
N ALA A 10 -8.80 11.07 19.35
CA ALA A 10 -7.77 10.49 18.48
C ALA A 10 -7.60 11.31 17.19
N SER A 11 -8.68 11.82 16.59
CA SER A 11 -8.59 12.64 15.37
C SER A 11 -7.89 13.98 15.59
N SER A 12 -7.97 14.56 16.78
CA SER A 12 -7.29 15.84 17.09
C SER A 12 -5.77 15.65 17.27
N GLU A 13 -5.31 14.57 17.89
CA GLU A 13 -3.89 14.26 18.07
C GLU A 13 -3.19 14.07 16.71
N PHE A 14 -3.80 13.33 15.80
CA PHE A 14 -3.22 13.09 14.48
C PHE A 14 -3.30 14.30 13.54
N SER A 15 -4.27 15.18 13.72
CA SER A 15 -4.40 16.39 12.89
C SER A 15 -3.19 17.34 12.98
N GLU A 16 -2.50 17.36 14.12
CA GLU A 16 -1.30 18.17 14.35
C GLU A 16 -0.03 17.52 13.74
N LEU A 17 -0.06 16.20 13.50
CA LEU A 17 1.08 15.43 12.98
C LEU A 17 1.07 15.32 11.45
N VAL A 18 -0.05 15.59 10.79
CA VAL A 18 -0.19 15.49 9.34
C VAL A 18 0.07 16.84 8.68
N GLN A 19 1.20 16.97 8.01
CA GLN A 19 1.52 18.14 7.21
C GLN A 19 1.03 17.96 5.78
N ILE A 20 0.14 18.85 5.31
CA ILE A 20 -0.36 18.86 3.92
C ILE A 20 0.39 19.91 3.11
N VAL A 21 0.96 19.49 1.97
CA VAL A 21 1.72 20.34 1.06
C VAL A 21 1.18 20.23 -0.37
N GLU A 22 1.29 21.31 -1.15
CA GLU A 22 0.87 21.31 -2.55
C GLU A 22 1.77 20.42 -3.41
N ALA A 23 3.07 20.43 -3.16
CA ALA A 23 4.03 19.62 -3.89
C ALA A 23 5.32 19.41 -3.10
N THR A 24 5.92 18.23 -3.30
CA THR A 24 7.27 17.92 -2.81
C THR A 24 8.05 17.09 -3.82
N GLY A 25 9.31 16.81 -3.53
CA GLY A 25 10.11 15.82 -4.24
C GLY A 25 9.52 14.42 -4.04
N SER A 26 9.54 13.97 -2.79
CA SER A 26 9.04 12.66 -2.36
C SER A 26 8.64 12.72 -0.89
N THR A 27 7.41 12.39 -0.58
CA THR A 27 6.91 12.34 0.81
C THR A 27 7.69 11.33 1.68
N ASN A 28 8.24 10.25 1.08
CA ASN A 28 9.11 9.32 1.82
C ASN A 28 10.42 9.99 2.25
N ASP A 29 11.04 10.79 1.36
CA ASP A 29 12.27 11.51 1.70
C ASP A 29 12.02 12.56 2.78
N ASP A 30 10.90 13.28 2.70
CA ASP A 30 10.51 14.28 3.69
C ASP A 30 10.35 13.63 5.07
N VAL A 31 9.58 12.52 5.16
CA VAL A 31 9.35 11.81 6.42
C VAL A 31 10.63 11.17 6.96
N LEU A 32 11.48 10.62 6.10
CA LEU A 32 12.79 10.09 6.54
C LEU A 32 13.72 11.20 7.05
N GLY A 33 13.62 12.40 6.49
CA GLY A 33 14.30 13.60 7.00
C GLY A 33 13.80 13.98 8.39
N LEU A 34 12.47 14.07 8.57
CA LEU A 34 11.86 14.36 9.87
C LEU A 34 12.16 13.27 10.92
N ALA A 35 12.25 12.01 10.50
CA ALA A 35 12.62 10.91 11.38
C ALA A 35 14.05 11.07 11.92
N ALA A 36 14.99 11.58 11.10
CA ALA A 36 16.35 11.88 11.52
C ALA A 36 16.45 13.08 12.49
N GLU A 37 15.40 13.89 12.58
CA GLU A 37 15.23 15.00 13.54
C GLU A 37 14.37 14.59 14.74
N ASP A 38 14.26 13.29 15.01
CA ASP A 38 13.51 12.70 16.14
C ASP A 38 12.00 12.99 16.14
N ALA A 39 11.39 13.24 14.97
CA ALA A 39 9.95 13.39 14.87
C ALA A 39 9.21 12.18 15.48
N PRO A 40 8.05 12.40 16.14
CA PRO A 40 7.31 11.31 16.79
C PRO A 40 6.64 10.37 15.76
N GLU A 41 6.32 9.15 16.21
CA GLU A 41 5.49 8.23 15.43
C GLU A 41 4.13 8.87 15.10
N GLY A 42 3.66 8.72 13.85
CA GLY A 42 2.47 9.38 13.34
C GLY A 42 2.77 10.72 12.66
N THR A 43 4.02 11.22 12.69
CA THR A 43 4.39 12.35 11.83
C THR A 43 4.20 11.95 10.37
N ALA A 44 3.42 12.73 9.63
CA ALA A 44 3.11 12.43 8.24
C ALA A 44 3.23 13.65 7.33
N VAL A 45 3.69 13.41 6.10
CA VAL A 45 3.66 14.40 5.02
C VAL A 45 2.72 13.89 3.94
N CYS A 46 1.71 14.70 3.60
CA CYS A 46 0.74 14.42 2.55
C CYS A 46 0.84 15.49 1.45
N ALA A 47 1.13 15.08 0.23
CA ALA A 47 1.29 15.96 -0.91
C ALA A 47 0.19 15.73 -1.96
N LYS A 48 -0.23 16.81 -2.65
CA LYS A 48 -1.13 16.74 -3.81
C LYS A 48 -0.38 16.37 -5.09
N ARG A 49 0.96 16.51 -5.10
CA ARG A 49 1.85 16.17 -6.22
C ARG A 49 3.25 15.81 -5.73
N GLN A 50 3.91 14.86 -6.41
CA GLN A 50 5.34 14.62 -6.23
C GLN A 50 6.09 14.80 -7.56
N THR A 51 7.33 15.30 -7.49
CA THR A 51 8.17 15.51 -8.68
C THR A 51 9.15 14.36 -8.90
N THR A 52 9.50 13.63 -7.85
CA THR A 52 10.42 12.47 -7.88
C THR A 52 9.81 11.29 -7.11
N GLY A 53 8.49 11.05 -7.27
CA GLY A 53 7.81 9.94 -6.63
C GLY A 53 8.46 8.60 -6.96
N ARG A 54 8.57 7.72 -5.95
CA ARG A 54 9.22 6.42 -6.05
C ARG A 54 8.23 5.28 -5.86
N GLY A 55 8.48 4.20 -6.59
CA GLY A 55 7.90 2.88 -6.39
C GLY A 55 8.98 1.88 -5.99
N ARG A 56 8.60 0.63 -5.82
CA ARG A 56 9.53 -0.46 -5.52
C ARG A 56 10.55 -0.67 -6.65
N ARG A 57 11.72 -1.21 -6.31
CA ARG A 57 12.78 -1.61 -7.26
C ARG A 57 13.28 -0.46 -8.13
N GLY A 58 13.25 0.78 -7.60
CA GLY A 58 13.72 1.96 -8.34
C GLY A 58 12.77 2.45 -9.46
N HIS A 59 11.56 1.89 -9.56
CA HIS A 59 10.56 2.43 -10.49
C HIS A 59 10.11 3.81 -10.03
N SER A 60 9.87 4.71 -10.98
CA SER A 60 9.22 5.98 -10.69
C SER A 60 7.73 5.79 -10.47
N TRP A 61 7.15 6.55 -9.54
CA TRP A 61 5.71 6.69 -9.36
C TRP A 61 5.28 8.05 -9.91
N VAL A 62 4.48 8.02 -10.97
CA VAL A 62 3.92 9.25 -11.55
C VAL A 62 2.87 9.80 -10.61
N SER A 63 3.06 11.04 -10.16
CA SER A 63 2.25 11.67 -9.10
C SER A 63 1.64 12.99 -9.56
N PRO A 64 0.68 12.99 -10.52
CA PRO A 64 0.02 14.20 -10.98
C PRO A 64 -0.95 14.75 -9.94
N PRO A 65 -1.43 15.99 -10.10
CA PRO A 65 -2.60 16.47 -9.36
C PRO A 65 -3.81 15.54 -9.57
N GLY A 66 -4.66 15.42 -8.55
CA GLY A 66 -5.79 14.46 -8.55
C GLY A 66 -5.46 13.15 -7.83
N GLY A 67 -4.27 13.03 -7.24
CA GLY A 67 -3.88 11.94 -6.34
C GLY A 67 -3.62 12.44 -4.93
N LEU A 68 -3.48 11.49 -4.01
CA LEU A 68 -3.03 11.70 -2.64
C LEU A 68 -1.74 10.88 -2.44
N TYR A 69 -0.70 11.55 -2.00
CA TYR A 69 0.60 10.95 -1.75
C TYR A 69 0.98 11.22 -0.32
N ILE A 70 0.81 10.23 0.54
CA ILE A 70 1.08 10.36 1.97
C ILE A 70 2.15 9.38 2.41
N THR A 71 3.02 9.83 3.29
CA THR A 71 3.94 8.97 4.01
C THR A 71 3.77 9.18 5.50
N VAL A 72 3.67 8.09 6.24
CA VAL A 72 3.48 8.04 7.68
C VAL A 72 4.74 7.49 8.34
N LEU A 73 5.24 8.18 9.35
CA LEU A 73 6.36 7.71 10.17
C LEU A 73 5.88 6.67 11.16
N LEU A 74 6.45 5.47 11.09
CA LEU A 74 6.20 4.39 12.02
C LEU A 74 7.46 4.10 12.85
N ARG A 75 7.28 3.81 14.14
CA ARG A 75 8.34 3.37 15.05
C ARG A 75 7.94 2.04 15.72
N PRO A 76 7.79 0.97 14.95
CA PRO A 76 7.31 -0.30 15.49
C PRO A 76 8.33 -0.87 16.49
N ARG A 77 7.84 -1.20 17.67
CA ARG A 77 8.65 -1.89 18.70
C ARG A 77 8.63 -3.39 18.42
N THR A 78 9.42 -3.81 17.45
CA THR A 78 9.50 -5.20 17.01
C THR A 78 10.88 -5.49 16.44
N ASP A 79 11.18 -6.77 16.22
CA ASP A 79 12.44 -7.18 15.61
C ASP A 79 12.50 -6.74 14.12
N GLU A 80 13.71 -6.42 13.67
CA GLU A 80 13.97 -6.01 12.28
C GLU A 80 13.38 -6.97 11.26
N CYS A 81 13.57 -8.27 11.47
CA CYS A 81 13.14 -9.30 10.54
C CYS A 81 11.62 -9.35 10.32
N VAL A 82 10.82 -8.80 11.25
CA VAL A 82 9.37 -8.71 11.07
C VAL A 82 8.93 -7.42 10.38
N SER A 83 9.83 -6.46 10.16
CA SER A 83 9.52 -5.19 9.47
C SER A 83 8.96 -5.41 8.05
N SER A 84 9.30 -6.55 7.42
CA SER A 84 8.75 -6.98 6.12
C SER A 84 7.22 -7.16 6.11
N GLY A 85 6.57 -7.20 7.28
CA GLY A 85 5.11 -7.22 7.41
C GLY A 85 4.44 -5.86 7.28
N LEU A 86 5.18 -4.75 7.44
CA LEU A 86 4.62 -3.39 7.42
C LEU A 86 3.89 -3.04 6.12
N PRO A 87 4.37 -3.42 4.92
CA PRO A 87 3.61 -3.16 3.70
C PRO A 87 2.21 -3.79 3.71
N ALA A 88 2.07 -5.01 4.22
CA ALA A 88 0.78 -5.69 4.30
C ALA A 88 -0.15 -5.07 5.37
N VAL A 89 0.41 -4.67 6.52
CA VAL A 89 -0.32 -3.94 7.57
C VAL A 89 -0.84 -2.61 7.03
N THR A 90 0.03 -1.84 6.37
CA THR A 90 -0.31 -0.56 5.74
C THR A 90 -1.41 -0.75 4.69
N ALA A 91 -1.28 -1.78 3.84
CA ALA A 91 -2.28 -2.08 2.81
C ALA A 91 -3.66 -2.36 3.39
N LEU A 92 -3.74 -3.19 4.44
CA LEU A 92 -5.00 -3.48 5.12
C LEU A 92 -5.61 -2.22 5.74
N ALA A 93 -4.80 -1.40 6.44
CA ALA A 93 -5.27 -0.16 7.04
C ALA A 93 -5.84 0.80 5.99
N VAL A 94 -5.16 0.96 4.84
CA VAL A 94 -5.66 1.78 3.72
C VAL A 94 -6.98 1.25 3.21
N LEU A 95 -7.09 -0.06 2.90
CA LEU A 95 -8.34 -0.63 2.38
C LEU A 95 -9.50 -0.51 3.38
N GLU A 96 -9.23 -0.65 4.67
CA GLU A 96 -10.25 -0.51 5.72
C GLU A 96 -10.71 0.95 5.86
N THR A 97 -9.78 1.91 5.78
CA THR A 97 -10.12 3.34 5.78
C THR A 97 -10.99 3.69 4.57
N LEU A 98 -10.58 3.29 3.37
CA LEU A 98 -11.35 3.57 2.15
C LEU A 98 -12.72 2.87 2.15
N GLY A 99 -12.77 1.61 2.60
CA GLY A 99 -14.03 0.88 2.75
C GLY A 99 -14.97 1.51 3.78
N GLY A 100 -14.42 2.09 4.86
CA GLY A 100 -15.17 2.87 5.85
C GLY A 100 -15.80 4.15 5.31
N LEU A 101 -15.27 4.68 4.18
CA LEU A 101 -15.87 5.79 3.44
C LEU A 101 -16.94 5.36 2.45
N GLY A 102 -17.19 4.05 2.31
CA GLY A 102 -18.15 3.50 1.34
C GLY A 102 -17.53 3.07 0.00
N ALA A 103 -16.20 3.07 -0.14
CA ALA A 103 -15.58 2.60 -1.37
C ALA A 103 -15.67 1.07 -1.47
N GLU A 104 -16.10 0.57 -2.63
CA GLU A 104 -16.31 -0.85 -2.92
C GLU A 104 -15.31 -1.39 -3.96
N GLY A 105 -15.26 -2.71 -4.11
CA GLY A 105 -14.42 -3.36 -5.12
C GLY A 105 -12.91 -3.31 -4.83
N LEU A 106 -12.51 -2.86 -3.65
CA LEU A 106 -11.11 -2.68 -3.26
C LEU A 106 -10.43 -4.02 -2.96
N CYS A 107 -9.32 -4.28 -3.63
CA CYS A 107 -8.49 -5.49 -3.47
C CYS A 107 -7.01 -5.14 -3.40
N LEU A 108 -6.20 -6.14 -3.10
CA LEU A 108 -4.74 -6.08 -3.12
C LEU A 108 -4.20 -6.97 -4.24
N LYS A 109 -3.34 -6.45 -5.06
CA LYS A 109 -2.54 -7.28 -5.97
C LYS A 109 -1.15 -7.44 -5.36
N TRP A 110 -0.80 -8.67 -5.03
CA TRP A 110 0.51 -8.97 -4.47
C TRP A 110 1.64 -8.46 -5.40
N PRO A 111 2.69 -7.84 -4.84
CA PRO A 111 2.93 -7.71 -3.40
C PRO A 111 2.43 -6.42 -2.75
N ASN A 112 2.15 -5.33 -3.48
CA ASN A 112 1.99 -3.99 -2.90
C ASN A 112 1.07 -3.05 -3.68
N ASP A 113 0.34 -3.55 -4.67
CA ASP A 113 -0.57 -2.73 -5.47
C ASP A 113 -1.98 -2.74 -4.83
N LEU A 114 -2.55 -1.55 -4.65
CA LEU A 114 -3.96 -1.36 -4.38
C LEU A 114 -4.70 -1.36 -5.72
N VAL A 115 -5.71 -2.20 -5.86
CA VAL A 115 -6.45 -2.35 -7.12
C VAL A 115 -7.95 -2.26 -6.90
N LEU A 116 -8.65 -1.79 -7.91
CA LEU A 116 -10.09 -1.78 -8.00
C LEU A 116 -10.55 -2.91 -8.93
N LYS A 117 -11.41 -3.79 -8.44
CA LYS A 117 -12.07 -4.83 -9.23
C LYS A 117 -13.32 -4.23 -9.86
N LYS A 118 -13.35 -4.21 -11.19
CA LYS A 118 -14.48 -3.69 -11.97
C LYS A 118 -15.62 -4.72 -12.06
N ALA A 119 -16.78 -4.28 -12.50
CA ALA A 119 -17.96 -5.13 -12.66
C ALA A 119 -17.74 -6.31 -13.63
N ASP A 120 -16.87 -6.15 -14.63
CA ASP A 120 -16.48 -7.21 -15.57
C ASP A 120 -15.42 -8.18 -15.00
N GLY A 121 -15.03 -8.00 -13.74
CA GLY A 121 -14.01 -8.79 -13.06
C GLY A 121 -12.57 -8.34 -13.34
N SER A 122 -12.35 -7.43 -14.29
CA SER A 122 -11.01 -6.90 -14.58
C SER A 122 -10.49 -6.05 -13.41
N LEU A 123 -9.16 -5.96 -13.30
CA LEU A 123 -8.51 -5.14 -12.28
C LEU A 123 -7.90 -3.89 -12.89
N ALA A 124 -7.97 -2.80 -12.14
CA ALA A 124 -7.27 -1.56 -12.45
C ALA A 124 -6.50 -1.05 -11.23
N LYS A 125 -5.34 -0.43 -11.44
CA LYS A 125 -4.45 0.02 -10.37
C LYS A 125 -4.95 1.34 -9.78
N LEU A 126 -5.39 1.28 -8.53
CA LEU A 126 -5.82 2.42 -7.73
C LEU A 126 -4.63 3.13 -7.07
N GLY A 127 -3.63 2.38 -6.63
CA GLY A 127 -2.53 2.92 -5.87
C GLY A 127 -1.40 1.92 -5.64
N GLY A 128 -0.46 2.32 -4.80
CA GLY A 128 0.65 1.47 -4.42
C GLY A 128 1.24 1.86 -3.08
N ILE A 129 1.92 0.93 -2.45
CA ILE A 129 2.54 1.08 -1.14
C ILE A 129 4.04 0.86 -1.25
N LEU A 130 4.81 1.75 -0.65
CA LEU A 130 6.25 1.66 -0.53
C LEU A 130 6.66 1.94 0.92
N VAL A 131 7.09 0.91 1.62
CA VAL A 131 7.65 1.06 2.98
C VAL A 131 9.18 1.00 2.90
N GLU A 132 9.83 2.04 3.41
CA GLU A 132 11.28 2.13 3.53
C GLU A 132 11.64 2.17 5.02
N SER A 133 12.39 1.16 5.49
CA SER A 133 12.80 1.05 6.90
C SER A 133 14.27 1.42 7.05
N ARG A 134 14.60 2.08 8.15
CA ARG A 134 16.00 2.42 8.52
C ARG A 134 16.24 2.12 9.98
N GLN A 135 17.47 1.74 10.30
CA GLN A 135 17.94 1.58 11.66
C GLN A 135 18.69 2.83 12.09
N GLU A 136 18.40 3.32 13.28
CA GLU A 136 19.10 4.44 13.90
C GLU A 136 20.41 3.98 14.57
N SER A 137 21.29 4.91 14.84
CA SER A 137 22.59 4.64 15.48
C SER A 137 22.48 3.97 16.86
N GLY A 138 21.31 4.05 17.53
CA GLY A 138 21.00 3.42 18.81
C GLY A 138 20.32 2.05 18.69
N GLY A 139 20.19 1.50 17.46
CA GLY A 139 19.52 0.22 17.20
C GLY A 139 18.01 0.29 17.09
N ALA A 140 17.37 1.44 17.33
CA ALA A 140 15.96 1.65 17.13
C ALA A 140 15.62 1.66 15.62
N TRP A 141 14.39 1.26 15.30
CA TRP A 141 13.89 1.20 13.95
C TRP A 141 12.85 2.27 13.69
N HIS A 142 12.88 2.84 12.51
CA HIS A 142 11.75 3.59 11.96
C HIS A 142 11.47 3.18 10.52
N ALA A 143 10.25 3.39 10.10
CA ALA A 143 9.80 3.11 8.75
C ALA A 143 8.96 4.27 8.20
N ALA A 144 9.23 4.65 6.98
CA ALA A 144 8.42 5.55 6.18
C ALA A 144 7.42 4.71 5.38
N ALA A 145 6.16 4.70 5.80
CA ALA A 145 5.10 3.99 5.11
C ALA A 145 4.45 4.92 4.07
N GLY A 146 4.93 4.84 2.82
CA GLY A 146 4.46 5.64 1.71
C GLY A 146 3.29 5.00 0.99
N ILE A 147 2.26 5.79 0.70
CA ILE A 147 1.06 5.43 -0.02
C ILE A 147 0.82 6.45 -1.14
N GLY A 148 0.67 5.96 -2.38
CA GLY A 148 0.19 6.75 -3.48
C GLY A 148 -1.19 6.26 -3.91
N LEU A 149 -2.19 7.14 -3.92
CA LEU A 149 -3.56 6.86 -4.36
C LEU A 149 -3.95 7.79 -5.50
N ASN A 150 -4.58 7.23 -6.52
CA ASN A 150 -5.27 8.01 -7.54
C ASN A 150 -6.68 8.33 -7.01
N LEU A 151 -6.98 9.59 -6.68
CA LEU A 151 -8.28 9.96 -6.13
C LEU A 151 -9.31 10.26 -7.22
N VAL A 152 -8.96 11.19 -8.09
CA VAL A 152 -9.84 11.71 -9.14
C VAL A 152 -9.10 11.70 -10.48
N ARG A 153 -9.80 11.39 -11.54
CA ARG A 153 -9.24 11.35 -12.89
C ARG A 153 -8.77 12.75 -13.32
N PRO A 154 -7.51 12.93 -13.72
CA PRO A 154 -7.03 14.22 -14.17
C PRO A 154 -7.75 14.65 -15.46
N ALA A 155 -8.14 15.94 -15.54
CA ALA A 155 -8.89 16.50 -16.68
C ALA A 155 -8.11 16.43 -18.00
N GLN A 156 -6.78 16.32 -17.95
CA GLN A 156 -5.92 16.13 -19.12
C GLN A 156 -5.14 14.82 -18.96
N GLU A 157 -5.63 13.79 -19.62
CA GLU A 157 -4.95 12.51 -19.71
C GLU A 157 -3.68 12.62 -20.57
N LYS A 158 -2.56 13.02 -19.96
CA LYS A 158 -1.23 12.59 -20.41
C LYS A 158 -0.65 11.68 -19.33
N ILE A 159 -1.31 10.58 -19.06
CA ILE A 159 -0.67 9.47 -18.36
C ILE A 159 0.35 8.92 -19.34
N VAL A 160 1.58 9.36 -19.20
CA VAL A 160 2.71 8.65 -19.85
C VAL A 160 2.79 7.31 -19.14
N PRO A 161 2.46 6.19 -19.80
CA PRO A 161 2.65 4.88 -19.19
C PRO A 161 4.10 4.80 -18.75
N SER A 162 4.35 4.37 -17.50
CA SER A 162 5.69 3.96 -17.11
C SER A 162 6.22 3.04 -18.20
N ARG A 163 7.42 3.31 -18.72
CA ARG A 163 8.03 2.58 -19.82
C ARG A 163 7.93 1.09 -19.51
N VAL A 164 7.09 0.39 -20.27
CA VAL A 164 7.08 -1.06 -20.31
C VAL A 164 8.39 -1.44 -20.95
N HIS A 165 9.27 -2.10 -20.22
CA HIS A 165 10.37 -2.82 -20.87
C HIS A 165 9.73 -3.84 -21.80
N ASP A 166 10.15 -3.82 -23.07
CA ASP A 166 9.70 -4.70 -24.13
C ASP A 166 9.56 -6.13 -23.65
N GLY A 167 8.36 -6.65 -23.79
CA GLY A 167 8.18 -8.06 -23.99
C GLY A 167 7.07 -8.77 -23.27
N MET A 168 6.45 -8.33 -22.18
CA MET A 168 5.34 -9.10 -21.61
C MET A 168 4.41 -8.32 -20.70
N ALA A 169 3.11 -8.59 -20.88
CA ALA A 169 1.94 -8.14 -20.14
C ALA A 169 1.85 -6.62 -19.88
N LYS A 170 0.87 -6.00 -20.51
CA LYS A 170 0.50 -4.59 -20.27
C LYS A 170 0.35 -4.32 -18.78
N PRO A 171 0.85 -3.19 -18.26
CA PRO A 171 0.56 -2.78 -16.90
C PRO A 171 -0.96 -2.67 -16.71
N LEU A 172 -1.44 -2.89 -15.48
CA LEU A 172 -2.85 -2.66 -15.17
C LEU A 172 -3.22 -1.22 -15.55
N PRO A 173 -4.40 -1.00 -16.14
CA PRO A 173 -4.90 0.34 -16.37
C PRO A 173 -5.05 1.07 -15.03
N ALA A 174 -5.00 2.40 -15.05
CA ALA A 174 -5.24 3.19 -13.86
C ALA A 174 -6.73 3.10 -13.46
N ALA A 175 -6.99 3.03 -12.15
CA ALA A 175 -8.27 3.29 -11.52
C ALA A 175 -8.16 4.52 -10.64
N TYR A 176 -9.29 5.11 -10.32
CA TYR A 176 -9.41 6.27 -9.45
C TYR A 176 -10.36 5.95 -8.32
N LEU A 177 -10.15 6.54 -7.14
CA LEU A 177 -11.00 6.25 -5.98
C LEU A 177 -12.45 6.68 -6.23
N GLU A 178 -12.67 7.73 -7.00
CA GLU A 178 -14.01 8.16 -7.41
C GLU A 178 -14.80 7.04 -8.10
N ASP A 179 -14.13 6.14 -8.82
CA ASP A 179 -14.76 5.00 -9.52
C ASP A 179 -15.22 3.88 -8.55
N ALA A 180 -14.87 3.98 -7.25
CA ALA A 180 -15.17 2.96 -6.23
C ALA A 180 -16.47 3.23 -5.46
N PHE A 181 -17.16 4.33 -5.71
CA PHE A 181 -18.41 4.69 -5.04
C PHE A 181 -19.60 4.43 -5.96
N ALA A 182 -20.63 3.74 -5.43
CA ALA A 182 -21.84 3.42 -6.20
C ALA A 182 -22.79 4.62 -6.30
N ASP A 183 -22.86 5.44 -5.25
CA ASP A 183 -23.77 6.57 -5.13
C ASP A 183 -23.04 7.90 -5.13
N GLU A 184 -22.93 8.55 -3.98
CA GLU A 184 -22.30 9.86 -3.85
C GLU A 184 -20.79 9.73 -3.63
N VAL A 185 -20.00 10.38 -4.50
CA VAL A 185 -18.53 10.47 -4.34
C VAL A 185 -18.22 11.53 -3.29
N PRO A 186 -17.48 11.22 -2.22
CA PRO A 186 -17.03 12.23 -1.26
C PRO A 186 -16.19 13.32 -1.93
N ASP A 187 -16.13 14.49 -1.31
CA ASP A 187 -15.20 15.54 -1.76
C ASP A 187 -13.75 15.12 -1.50
N LEU A 188 -13.14 14.45 -2.49
CA LEU A 188 -11.79 13.88 -2.38
C LEU A 188 -10.66 14.91 -2.56
N LEU A 189 -10.95 16.10 -3.08
CA LEU A 189 -9.94 17.11 -3.40
C LEU A 189 -10.05 18.40 -2.58
N GLY A 190 -11.23 18.69 -2.02
CA GLY A 190 -11.49 19.85 -1.17
C GLY A 190 -11.27 19.54 0.32
N GLU A 191 -12.27 19.77 1.14
CA GLU A 191 -12.20 19.55 2.59
C GLU A 191 -11.97 18.10 2.97
N GLY A 192 -12.49 17.16 2.19
CA GLY A 192 -12.31 15.73 2.40
C GLY A 192 -10.88 15.25 2.20
N PHE A 193 -10.03 15.96 1.44
CA PHE A 193 -8.63 15.58 1.23
C PHE A 193 -7.85 15.51 2.55
N GLY A 194 -7.97 16.56 3.38
CA GLY A 194 -7.32 16.61 4.69
C GLY A 194 -7.87 15.55 5.65
N ALA A 195 -9.19 15.37 5.67
CA ALA A 195 -9.84 14.37 6.51
C ALA A 195 -9.40 12.94 6.12
N LEU A 196 -9.26 12.65 4.83
CA LEU A 196 -8.75 11.36 4.35
C LEU A 196 -7.29 11.15 4.76
N ALA A 197 -6.43 12.16 4.62
CA ALA A 197 -5.03 12.08 5.04
C ALA A 197 -4.89 11.76 6.54
N ILE A 198 -5.63 12.46 7.40
CA ILE A 198 -5.64 12.23 8.85
C ILE A 198 -6.18 10.84 9.18
N SER A 199 -7.25 10.40 8.51
CA SER A 199 -7.84 9.07 8.73
C SER A 199 -6.90 7.94 8.33
N LEU A 200 -6.17 8.10 7.22
CA LEU A 200 -5.15 7.15 6.78
C LEU A 200 -4.01 7.08 7.79
N ASP A 201 -3.48 8.21 8.24
CA ASP A 201 -2.42 8.26 9.24
C ASP A 201 -2.82 7.54 10.52
N ALA A 202 -3.94 7.93 11.15
CA ALA A 202 -4.46 7.33 12.37
C ALA A 202 -4.67 5.81 12.24
N SER A 203 -5.24 5.37 11.12
CA SER A 203 -5.49 3.95 10.84
C SER A 203 -4.19 3.16 10.69
N ILE A 204 -3.22 3.69 9.96
CA ILE A 204 -1.92 3.04 9.72
C ILE A 204 -1.13 2.91 11.02
N VAL A 205 -1.03 3.97 11.81
CA VAL A 205 -0.36 3.96 13.11
C VAL A 205 -1.02 2.97 14.06
N SER A 206 -2.35 3.01 14.18
CA SER A 206 -3.11 2.08 15.03
C SER A 206 -2.90 0.62 14.60
N ALA A 207 -3.02 0.33 13.31
CA ALA A 207 -2.82 -1.02 12.77
C ALA A 207 -1.38 -1.51 13.01
N SER A 208 -0.38 -0.66 12.80
CA SER A 208 1.03 -0.98 13.06
C SER A 208 1.27 -1.32 14.54
N ARG A 209 0.75 -0.51 15.46
CA ARG A 209 0.87 -0.75 16.91
C ARG A 209 0.21 -2.06 17.35
N VAL A 210 -0.98 -2.38 16.83
CA VAL A 210 -1.70 -3.64 17.14
C VAL A 210 -0.95 -4.84 16.58
N TRP A 211 -0.45 -4.74 15.35
CA TRP A 211 0.30 -5.78 14.69
C TRP A 211 1.64 -6.05 15.38
N ALA A 212 2.42 -5.02 15.73
CA ALA A 212 3.73 -5.13 16.35
C ALA A 212 3.72 -5.88 17.69
N ARG A 213 2.58 -5.88 18.40
CA ARG A 213 2.40 -6.63 19.66
C ARG A 213 2.25 -8.14 19.45
N LYS A 214 1.94 -8.60 18.23
CA LYS A 214 1.59 -9.97 17.90
C LYS A 214 2.54 -10.60 16.88
N ALA A 215 3.23 -9.77 16.11
CA ALA A 215 4.19 -10.25 15.14
C ALA A 215 5.47 -10.73 15.81
N SER A 216 5.98 -11.88 15.37
CA SER A 216 7.21 -12.44 15.91
C SER A 216 8.02 -13.14 14.83
N PRO A 217 9.36 -13.26 15.01
CA PRO A 217 10.21 -14.02 14.10
C PRO A 217 9.84 -15.51 14.00
N GLU A 218 9.35 -16.09 15.10
CA GLU A 218 9.05 -17.54 15.14
C GLU A 218 7.85 -17.89 14.28
N THR A 219 6.83 -17.04 14.24
CA THR A 219 5.59 -17.30 13.51
C THR A 219 5.55 -16.62 12.14
N GLY A 220 6.42 -15.64 11.92
CA GLY A 220 6.49 -14.78 10.75
C GLY A 220 5.63 -13.51 10.87
N PRO A 221 6.04 -12.45 10.16
CA PRO A 221 5.45 -11.11 10.31
C PRO A 221 3.97 -11.04 9.94
N LEU A 222 3.51 -11.84 9.00
CA LEU A 222 2.11 -11.83 8.55
C LEU A 222 1.20 -12.77 9.34
N ALA A 223 1.73 -13.65 10.19
CA ALA A 223 0.91 -14.60 10.94
C ALA A 223 -0.32 -13.97 11.62
N PRO A 224 -0.21 -12.79 12.29
CA PRO A 224 -1.36 -12.16 12.95
C PRO A 224 -2.42 -11.61 12.00
N ILE A 225 -2.08 -11.37 10.74
CA ILE A 225 -2.95 -10.69 9.76
C ILE A 225 -3.16 -11.49 8.47
N ARG A 226 -2.49 -12.64 8.30
CA ARG A 226 -2.44 -13.40 7.05
C ARG A 226 -3.81 -13.67 6.46
N GLU A 227 -4.71 -14.22 7.26
CA GLU A 227 -6.06 -14.56 6.80
C GLU A 227 -6.86 -13.33 6.33
N ARG A 228 -6.73 -12.18 7.04
CA ARG A 228 -7.36 -10.91 6.62
C ARG A 228 -6.76 -10.39 5.32
N PHE A 229 -5.44 -10.51 5.18
CA PHE A 229 -4.72 -10.08 4.00
C PHE A 229 -5.07 -10.95 2.78
N GLU A 230 -5.08 -12.29 2.94
CA GLU A 230 -5.46 -13.22 1.87
C GLU A 230 -6.88 -13.00 1.36
N ARG A 231 -7.83 -12.69 2.23
CA ARG A 231 -9.21 -12.33 1.82
C ARG A 231 -9.30 -11.09 0.93
N LYS A 232 -8.28 -10.25 0.95
CA LYS A 232 -8.20 -9.04 0.11
C LYS A 232 -7.34 -9.23 -1.13
N LEU A 233 -6.60 -10.34 -1.23
CA LEU A 233 -5.74 -10.60 -2.39
C LEU A 233 -6.57 -10.92 -3.63
N ALA A 234 -6.23 -10.24 -4.72
CA ALA A 234 -6.65 -10.61 -6.05
C ALA A 234 -5.92 -11.87 -6.53
N TYR A 235 -6.53 -12.57 -7.44
CA TYR A 235 -6.01 -13.78 -8.11
C TYR A 235 -5.85 -15.01 -7.22
N ILE A 236 -6.23 -15.01 -5.95
CA ILE A 236 -6.21 -16.25 -5.16
C ILE A 236 -7.14 -17.27 -5.80
N GLY A 237 -6.59 -18.45 -6.08
CA GLY A 237 -7.29 -19.54 -6.76
C GLY A 237 -7.26 -19.46 -8.28
N ASP A 238 -6.77 -18.37 -8.88
CA ASP A 238 -6.64 -18.21 -10.32
C ASP A 238 -5.27 -18.73 -10.81
N ASP A 239 -5.22 -19.09 -12.09
CA ASP A 239 -3.96 -19.40 -12.75
C ASP A 239 -3.22 -18.11 -13.11
N VAL A 240 -1.95 -18.05 -12.72
CA VAL A 240 -1.11 -16.85 -12.85
C VAL A 240 0.27 -17.19 -13.40
N PHE A 241 0.87 -16.21 -14.05
CA PHE A 241 2.28 -16.17 -14.35
C PHE A 241 3.02 -15.44 -13.21
N ALA A 242 4.03 -16.08 -12.64
CA ALA A 242 5.04 -15.44 -11.80
C ALA A 242 6.16 -14.93 -12.71
N MET A 243 6.31 -13.61 -12.76
CA MET A 243 7.28 -12.94 -13.66
C MET A 243 8.36 -12.27 -12.83
N ASP A 244 9.61 -12.37 -13.25
CA ASP A 244 10.71 -11.64 -12.63
C ASP A 244 10.66 -10.12 -12.94
N PRO A 245 11.56 -9.30 -12.36
CA PRO A 245 11.63 -7.87 -12.64
C PRO A 245 11.98 -7.51 -14.10
N ALA A 246 12.64 -8.41 -14.82
CA ALA A 246 12.97 -8.25 -16.25
C ALA A 246 11.82 -8.68 -17.18
N GLY A 247 10.74 -9.24 -16.61
CA GLY A 247 9.59 -9.73 -17.36
C GLY A 247 9.75 -11.16 -17.87
N MET A 248 10.73 -11.92 -17.34
CA MET A 248 10.86 -13.35 -17.66
C MET A 248 9.88 -14.18 -16.83
N LEU A 249 9.32 -15.21 -17.48
CA LEU A 249 8.45 -16.19 -16.81
C LEU A 249 9.29 -17.07 -15.88
N LEU A 250 8.97 -17.03 -14.59
CA LEU A 250 9.58 -17.88 -13.58
C LEU A 250 8.76 -19.15 -13.34
N ALA A 251 7.44 -19.02 -13.31
CA ALA A 251 6.51 -20.14 -13.12
C ALA A 251 5.13 -19.78 -13.65
N GLU A 252 4.39 -20.83 -14.04
CA GLU A 252 2.97 -20.80 -14.33
C GLU A 252 2.25 -21.77 -13.41
N GLY A 253 1.14 -21.36 -12.81
CA GLY A 253 0.37 -22.20 -11.92
C GLY A 253 -0.67 -21.43 -11.14
N ARG A 254 -1.35 -22.12 -10.22
CA ARG A 254 -2.41 -21.53 -9.40
C ARG A 254 -1.84 -20.76 -8.23
N PHE A 255 -2.25 -19.49 -8.07
CA PHE A 255 -1.90 -18.71 -6.89
C PHE A 255 -2.69 -19.23 -5.68
N SER A 256 -2.04 -20.02 -4.81
CA SER A 256 -2.66 -20.67 -3.65
C SER A 256 -2.69 -19.79 -2.40
N GLY A 257 -2.02 -18.64 -2.41
CA GLY A 257 -1.98 -17.70 -1.30
C GLY A 257 -0.58 -17.22 -0.97
N ILE A 258 -0.38 -16.78 0.27
CA ILE A 258 0.92 -16.37 0.80
C ILE A 258 1.27 -17.16 2.05
N ASP A 259 2.56 -17.23 2.38
CA ASP A 259 2.96 -17.75 3.69
C ASP A 259 3.01 -16.65 4.77
N SER A 260 3.40 -17.03 5.98
CA SER A 260 3.52 -16.09 7.11
C SER A 260 4.62 -15.04 6.95
N TRP A 261 5.47 -15.17 5.94
CA TRP A 261 6.50 -14.20 5.56
C TRP A 261 6.09 -13.31 4.38
N GLY A 262 4.86 -13.48 3.87
CA GLY A 262 4.33 -12.70 2.75
C GLY A 262 4.82 -13.14 1.38
N ARG A 263 5.45 -14.33 1.31
CA ARG A 263 5.93 -14.90 0.05
C ARG A 263 4.77 -15.55 -0.69
N ALA A 264 4.68 -15.31 -1.99
CA ALA A 264 3.63 -15.90 -2.83
C ALA A 264 3.86 -17.40 -3.03
N GLN A 265 2.80 -18.18 -2.92
CA GLN A 265 2.79 -19.62 -3.13
C GLN A 265 2.06 -19.95 -4.43
N ILE A 266 2.76 -20.56 -5.38
CA ILE A 266 2.22 -20.98 -6.69
C ILE A 266 2.24 -22.51 -6.76
N ALA A 267 1.04 -23.10 -6.81
CA ALA A 267 0.87 -24.53 -7.01
C ALA A 267 1.05 -24.86 -8.52
N LEU A 268 2.02 -25.70 -8.83
CA LEU A 268 2.34 -26.10 -10.20
C LEU A 268 1.51 -27.31 -10.64
N GLY A 269 1.45 -27.53 -11.98
CA GLY A 269 0.70 -28.66 -12.55
C GLY A 269 1.21 -30.05 -12.17
N ASP A 270 2.44 -30.18 -11.67
CA ASP A 270 3.03 -31.42 -11.15
C ASP A 270 2.72 -31.68 -9.67
N GLY A 271 1.94 -30.81 -9.04
CA GLY A 271 1.57 -30.88 -7.61
C GLY A 271 2.58 -30.24 -6.66
N SER A 272 3.71 -29.77 -7.12
CA SER A 272 4.67 -29.03 -6.28
C SER A 272 4.22 -27.59 -6.05
N VAL A 273 4.80 -26.92 -5.02
CA VAL A 273 4.56 -25.50 -4.74
C VAL A 273 5.87 -24.74 -4.86
N ARG A 274 5.87 -23.69 -5.68
CA ARG A 274 6.96 -22.72 -5.70
C ARG A 274 6.62 -21.51 -4.85
N ILE A 275 7.63 -21.02 -4.14
CA ILE A 275 7.53 -19.86 -3.25
C ILE A 275 8.38 -18.73 -3.83
N PHE A 276 7.81 -17.52 -3.86
CA PHE A 276 8.48 -16.35 -4.41
C PHE A 276 8.47 -15.19 -3.40
N LEU A 277 9.64 -14.59 -3.22
CA LEU A 277 9.77 -13.34 -2.47
C LEU A 277 9.14 -12.17 -3.26
N PRO A 278 8.66 -11.13 -2.56
CA PRO A 278 8.18 -9.90 -3.20
C PRO A 278 9.20 -9.23 -4.14
N GLU A 279 10.49 -9.41 -3.87
CA GLU A 279 11.60 -8.87 -4.67
C GLU A 279 11.88 -9.69 -5.93
N GLU A 280 11.52 -10.97 -5.92
CA GLU A 280 11.82 -11.90 -7.02
C GLU A 280 10.75 -11.88 -8.10
N ALA A 281 9.49 -11.73 -7.70
CA ALA A 281 8.40 -11.92 -8.65
C ALA A 281 7.30 -10.86 -8.55
N SER A 282 6.49 -10.81 -9.60
CA SER A 282 5.17 -10.19 -9.66
C SER A 282 4.19 -11.16 -10.32
N LEU A 283 2.92 -11.13 -9.89
CA LEU A 283 1.89 -12.02 -10.42
C LEU A 283 1.10 -11.33 -11.54
N ARG A 284 0.77 -12.09 -12.58
CA ARG A 284 -0.05 -11.68 -13.71
C ARG A 284 -1.09 -12.76 -13.98
N PRO A 285 -2.36 -12.43 -14.31
CA PRO A 285 -3.32 -13.43 -14.73
C PRO A 285 -2.92 -14.08 -16.04
N CYS A 286 -3.31 -15.33 -16.23
CA CYS A 286 -3.05 -16.07 -17.48
C CYS A 286 -4.01 -15.69 -18.64
N HIS A 287 -4.99 -14.79 -18.40
CA HIS A 287 -5.99 -14.35 -19.40
C HIS A 287 -5.96 -12.86 -19.63
#